data_376b12c5fe6564fcafe5e87060bdc58c
#
_entry.id   376b12c5fe6564fcafe5e87060bdc58c
#
_cell.length_a   1.000
_cell.length_b   1.000
_cell.length_c   1.000
_cell.angle_alpha   90.00
_cell.angle_beta   90.00
_cell.angle_gamma   90.00
#
_symmetry.space_group_name_H-M   'P 1'
#
loop_
_entity.id
_entity.type
_entity.pdbx_description
1 polymer ?
#
loop_
_entity_poly.entity_id
_entity_poly.type
_entity_poly.pdbx_seq_one_letter_code
_entity_poly.pdbx_strand_id
1 'polypeptide(L)'
;MRYAPHSPDFFNRDRFVLSNGHTCLFQYTFLHLTGYKDMTFEQLKSYHSKRYDALCPGHPEIEHEGIEVTTGPLGQGISNAVGMAAAGKHLGATYNRETFPVVSNHIWCMVGDACLQEGVALEAISLAGHWKLNNLTVIYDNNQITCDGTVDITNTEDVNKKMEACGWRVIDVEDGCYDVPALVRALHSAKISDKPTFINVRTIIGLGSAVAGQAVAHGAAFGAADVANMKKACAFNPEEHFVIPEEVREFFSDLPAKGEKQVQEWNSLLDSYKKQYPELGAHFQARLNGEIPEDWESLIPKTFPEKATATRASSGLVFNPIAEKVPSFMVGTADLTPSVNMSWKSKQTFQADGVADGSYAGRYVHYGIREHAMAAIANGFAAYHPNMVIPITST
;
A
#
# COMPACT_ATOMS: atom_id res chain seq x y z
N MET A 1 -6.14 6.52 -10.89
CA MET A 1 -6.36 5.30 -10.09
C MET A 1 -7.63 4.61 -10.53
N ARG A 2 -7.71 3.29 -10.38
CA ARG A 2 -8.92 2.47 -10.57
C ARG A 2 -9.54 2.22 -9.20
N TYR A 3 -10.75 2.66 -8.99
CA TYR A 3 -11.48 2.51 -7.74
C TYR A 3 -12.98 2.64 -7.97
N ALA A 4 -13.77 2.08 -7.06
CA ALA A 4 -15.23 2.10 -7.14
C ALA A 4 -15.80 2.43 -5.75
N PRO A 5 -16.11 3.69 -5.45
CA PRO A 5 -16.52 4.10 -4.12
C PRO A 5 -17.85 3.47 -3.65
N HIS A 6 -18.72 3.04 -4.58
CA HIS A 6 -19.94 2.30 -4.24
C HIS A 6 -19.73 0.77 -4.14
N SER A 7 -18.55 0.29 -4.55
CA SER A 7 -18.09 -1.10 -4.43
C SER A 7 -16.68 -1.12 -3.86
N PRO A 8 -16.48 -0.69 -2.59
CA PRO A 8 -15.16 -0.48 -2.01
C PRO A 8 -14.33 -1.77 -1.94
N ASP A 9 -14.97 -2.93 -1.89
CA ASP A 9 -14.33 -4.25 -1.88
C ASP A 9 -13.92 -4.75 -3.27
N PHE A 10 -14.08 -3.94 -4.31
CA PHE A 10 -13.68 -4.30 -5.66
C PHE A 10 -12.24 -4.84 -5.68
N PHE A 11 -12.08 -6.12 -5.98
CA PHE A 11 -10.79 -6.81 -5.85
C PHE A 11 -9.68 -6.16 -6.66
N ASN A 12 -9.93 -5.86 -7.93
CA ASN A 12 -8.91 -5.34 -8.84
C ASN A 12 -8.79 -3.81 -8.82
N ARG A 13 -9.24 -3.15 -7.71
CA ARG A 13 -9.00 -1.72 -7.49
C ARG A 13 -7.51 -1.43 -7.31
N ASP A 14 -7.07 -0.26 -7.73
CA ASP A 14 -5.78 0.26 -7.29
C ASP A 14 -5.88 0.57 -5.77
N ARG A 15 -4.77 0.43 -5.05
CA ARG A 15 -4.72 0.69 -3.61
C ARG A 15 -3.91 1.92 -3.32
N PHE A 16 -4.38 2.72 -2.38
CA PHE A 16 -3.66 3.90 -1.90
C PHE A 16 -3.30 3.73 -0.43
N VAL A 17 -2.02 3.91 -0.12
CA VAL A 17 -1.47 3.85 1.24
C VAL A 17 -0.90 5.21 1.61
N LEU A 18 -1.40 5.80 2.69
CA LEU A 18 -0.88 7.05 3.24
C LEU A 18 0.13 6.72 4.36
N SER A 19 1.42 6.63 4.02
CA SER A 19 2.47 6.28 4.98
C SER A 19 2.79 7.40 5.97
N ASN A 20 2.65 8.66 5.56
CA ASN A 20 2.66 9.83 6.44
C ASN A 20 1.26 10.06 7.03
N GLY A 21 0.78 9.12 7.85
CA GLY A 21 -0.60 9.02 8.31
C GLY A 21 -1.18 10.27 8.97
N HIS A 22 -0.35 11.14 9.55
CA HIS A 22 -0.77 12.42 10.13
C HIS A 22 -1.29 13.44 9.09
N THR A 23 -1.10 13.20 7.78
CA THR A 23 -1.69 14.02 6.70
C THR A 23 -3.05 13.48 6.23
N CYS A 24 -3.72 12.69 7.06
CA CYS A 24 -4.95 11.95 6.74
C CYS A 24 -6.11 12.80 6.25
N LEU A 25 -6.18 14.09 6.60
CA LEU A 25 -7.21 14.99 6.07
C LEU A 25 -7.21 15.06 4.53
N PHE A 26 -6.02 14.93 3.91
CA PHE A 26 -5.89 14.76 2.46
C PHE A 26 -6.68 13.53 1.99
N GLN A 27 -6.45 12.37 2.59
CA GLN A 27 -7.13 11.12 2.20
C GLN A 27 -8.64 11.21 2.46
N TYR A 28 -9.06 11.68 3.63
CA TYR A 28 -10.48 11.82 3.96
C TYR A 28 -11.22 12.75 3.00
N THR A 29 -10.59 13.87 2.62
CA THR A 29 -11.17 14.81 1.66
C THR A 29 -11.39 14.14 0.30
N PHE A 30 -10.41 13.37 -0.19
CA PHE A 30 -10.57 12.66 -1.46
C PHE A 30 -11.57 11.50 -1.38
N LEU A 31 -11.65 10.78 -0.26
CA LEU A 31 -12.69 9.76 -0.06
C LEU A 31 -14.09 10.39 -0.11
N HIS A 32 -14.28 11.57 0.52
CA HIS A 32 -15.53 12.31 0.42
C HIS A 32 -15.84 12.74 -1.01
N LEU A 33 -14.92 13.43 -1.67
CA LEU A 33 -15.12 13.99 -3.00
C LEU A 33 -15.37 12.88 -4.06
N THR A 34 -14.76 11.72 -3.89
CA THR A 34 -14.90 10.58 -4.82
C THR A 34 -16.13 9.73 -4.54
N GLY A 35 -16.86 9.96 -3.43
CA GLY A 35 -18.18 9.37 -3.16
C GLY A 35 -18.19 8.11 -2.29
N TYR A 36 -17.16 7.88 -1.46
CA TYR A 36 -17.22 6.82 -0.44
C TYR A 36 -18.29 7.14 0.61
N LYS A 37 -19.14 6.16 0.94
CA LYS A 37 -20.35 6.37 1.75
C LYS A 37 -20.05 6.77 3.20
N ASP A 38 -19.02 6.18 3.79
CA ASP A 38 -18.67 6.43 5.19
C ASP A 38 -18.09 7.83 5.38
N MET A 39 -17.40 8.36 4.35
CA MET A 39 -16.76 9.66 4.44
C MET A 39 -17.73 10.80 4.05
N THR A 40 -18.77 10.97 4.84
CA THR A 40 -19.75 12.04 4.64
C THR A 40 -19.16 13.42 4.99
N PHE A 41 -19.84 14.47 4.54
CA PHE A 41 -19.47 15.84 4.87
C PHE A 41 -19.49 16.11 6.39
N GLU A 42 -20.44 15.52 7.12
CA GLU A 42 -20.52 15.61 8.57
C GLU A 42 -19.39 14.84 9.26
N GLN A 43 -18.89 13.77 8.66
CA GLN A 43 -17.70 13.08 9.14
C GLN A 43 -16.43 13.93 8.95
N LEU A 44 -16.27 14.60 7.80
CA LEU A 44 -15.15 15.54 7.63
C LEU A 44 -15.13 16.65 8.70
N LYS A 45 -16.30 17.19 9.06
CA LYS A 45 -16.43 18.17 10.16
C LYS A 45 -16.06 17.59 11.53
N SER A 46 -16.09 16.26 11.69
CA SER A 46 -15.71 15.58 12.93
C SER A 46 -14.19 15.36 13.09
N TYR A 47 -13.37 15.77 12.12
CA TYR A 47 -11.92 15.59 12.14
C TYR A 47 -11.31 16.09 13.46
N HIS A 48 -10.51 15.24 14.11
CA HIS A 48 -9.94 15.45 15.44
C HIS A 48 -10.96 15.77 16.57
N SER A 49 -12.24 15.49 16.36
CA SER A 49 -13.24 15.68 17.40
C SER A 49 -13.19 14.56 18.45
N LYS A 50 -13.86 14.79 19.60
CA LYS A 50 -14.03 13.78 20.67
C LYS A 50 -15.27 12.90 20.45
N ARG A 51 -15.90 12.95 19.29
CA ARG A 51 -17.05 12.10 18.99
C ARG A 51 -16.61 10.63 18.88
N TYR A 52 -17.31 9.74 19.55
CA TYR A 52 -17.01 8.29 19.52
C TYR A 52 -17.32 7.64 18.15
N ASP A 53 -18.22 8.28 17.36
CA ASP A 53 -18.64 7.86 16.03
C ASP A 53 -17.92 8.61 14.89
N ALA A 54 -16.83 9.32 15.21
CA ALA A 54 -16.07 10.04 14.21
C ALA A 54 -15.22 9.07 13.37
N LEU A 55 -15.40 9.13 12.04
CA LEU A 55 -14.63 8.35 11.06
C LEU A 55 -13.40 9.10 10.52
N CYS A 56 -13.09 10.27 11.09
CA CYS A 56 -11.93 11.08 10.73
C CYS A 56 -10.99 11.28 11.93
N PRO A 57 -10.40 10.21 12.48
CA PRO A 57 -9.37 10.34 13.51
C PRO A 57 -8.11 10.99 12.97
N GLY A 58 -7.13 11.25 13.85
CA GLY A 58 -5.86 11.90 13.48
C GLY A 58 -4.93 11.07 12.57
N HIS A 59 -5.26 9.80 12.34
CA HIS A 59 -4.55 8.88 11.45
C HIS A 59 -5.57 7.96 10.77
N PRO A 60 -5.30 7.45 9.54
CA PRO A 60 -6.24 6.57 8.85
C PRO A 60 -6.30 5.20 9.53
N GLU A 61 -7.49 4.61 9.55
CA GLU A 61 -7.78 3.30 10.15
C GLU A 61 -8.43 2.38 9.11
N ILE A 62 -7.96 1.13 9.04
CA ILE A 62 -8.37 0.12 8.05
C ILE A 62 -9.86 -0.23 8.14
N GLU A 63 -10.49 0.02 9.26
CA GLU A 63 -11.92 -0.20 9.51
C GLU A 63 -12.83 0.71 8.69
N HIS A 64 -12.27 1.79 8.11
CA HIS A 64 -13.03 2.74 7.31
C HIS A 64 -12.94 2.43 5.81
N GLU A 65 -14.07 2.52 5.11
CA GLU A 65 -14.12 2.26 3.66
C GLU A 65 -13.12 3.13 2.88
N GLY A 66 -12.36 2.48 1.99
CA GLY A 66 -11.36 3.14 1.14
C GLY A 66 -10.00 3.37 1.79
N ILE A 67 -9.80 2.92 3.03
CA ILE A 67 -8.53 2.91 3.73
C ILE A 67 -7.97 1.49 3.74
N GLU A 68 -6.80 1.30 3.16
CA GLU A 68 -6.21 -0.02 2.91
C GLU A 68 -5.41 -0.55 4.11
N VAL A 69 -4.84 0.35 4.92
CA VAL A 69 -4.06 0.02 6.13
C VAL A 69 -4.15 1.15 7.15
N THR A 70 -4.12 0.78 8.43
CA THR A 70 -3.92 1.72 9.54
C THR A 70 -2.48 2.19 9.52
N THR A 71 -2.27 3.50 9.54
CA THR A 71 -0.94 4.12 9.61
C THR A 71 -0.86 5.15 10.73
N GLY A 72 0.34 5.58 11.04
CA GLY A 72 0.66 6.50 12.15
C GLY A 72 2.14 6.37 12.49
N PRO A 73 2.62 5.17 12.90
CA PRO A 73 4.04 4.92 12.99
C PRO A 73 4.69 5.04 11.59
N LEU A 74 5.61 6.00 11.45
CA LEU A 74 6.26 6.31 10.18
C LEU A 74 7.06 5.11 9.63
N GLY A 75 7.18 5.01 8.32
CA GLY A 75 7.87 3.90 7.67
C GLY A 75 7.06 2.60 7.53
N GLN A 76 6.00 2.40 8.32
CA GLN A 76 5.18 1.20 8.26
C GLN A 76 4.32 1.16 6.99
N GLY A 77 3.67 2.26 6.62
CA GLY A 77 2.79 2.32 5.45
C GLY A 77 3.49 1.99 4.14
N ILE A 78 4.68 2.54 3.89
CA ILE A 78 5.46 2.20 2.68
C ILE A 78 5.85 0.72 2.67
N SER A 79 6.18 0.14 3.82
CA SER A 79 6.50 -1.28 3.93
C SER A 79 5.27 -2.17 3.67
N ASN A 80 4.08 -1.75 4.13
CA ASN A 80 2.81 -2.40 3.78
C ASN A 80 2.52 -2.30 2.27
N ALA A 81 2.77 -1.12 1.66
CA ALA A 81 2.61 -0.94 0.21
C ALA A 81 3.52 -1.88 -0.60
N VAL A 82 4.75 -2.12 -0.16
CA VAL A 82 5.67 -3.11 -0.74
C VAL A 82 5.05 -4.52 -0.66
N GLY A 83 4.48 -4.89 0.48
CA GLY A 83 3.78 -6.17 0.66
C GLY A 83 2.58 -6.33 -0.26
N MET A 84 1.76 -5.29 -0.39
CA MET A 84 0.62 -5.27 -1.33
C MET A 84 1.08 -5.39 -2.79
N ALA A 85 2.14 -4.69 -3.17
CA ALA A 85 2.68 -4.77 -4.52
C ALA A 85 3.22 -6.17 -4.84
N ALA A 86 3.92 -6.79 -3.89
CA ALA A 86 4.41 -8.16 -4.00
C ALA A 86 3.25 -9.17 -4.09
N ALA A 87 2.18 -8.98 -3.30
CA ALA A 87 0.95 -9.78 -3.41
C ALA A 87 0.34 -9.70 -4.82
N GLY A 88 0.20 -8.49 -5.35
CA GLY A 88 -0.30 -8.27 -6.71
C GLY A 88 0.56 -8.96 -7.78
N LYS A 89 1.89 -8.90 -7.66
CA LYS A 89 2.83 -9.61 -8.56
C LYS A 89 2.67 -11.13 -8.45
N HIS A 90 2.60 -11.65 -7.22
CA HIS A 90 2.40 -13.08 -6.99
C HIS A 90 1.10 -13.60 -7.62
N LEU A 91 0.01 -12.91 -7.34
CA LEU A 91 -1.31 -13.30 -7.85
C LEU A 91 -1.39 -13.13 -9.39
N GLY A 92 -0.81 -12.04 -9.92
CA GLY A 92 -0.73 -11.84 -11.36
C GLY A 92 0.05 -12.92 -12.07
N ALA A 93 1.21 -13.32 -11.54
CA ALA A 93 2.01 -14.42 -12.10
C ALA A 93 1.29 -15.79 -12.02
N THR A 94 0.47 -15.97 -10.98
CA THR A 94 -0.29 -17.22 -10.79
C THR A 94 -1.49 -17.30 -11.73
N TYR A 95 -2.28 -16.22 -11.83
CA TYR A 95 -3.61 -16.28 -12.46
C TYR A 95 -3.73 -15.60 -13.81
N ASN A 96 -2.94 -14.55 -14.10
CA ASN A 96 -3.07 -13.87 -15.39
C ASN A 96 -2.72 -14.80 -16.56
N ARG A 97 -3.41 -14.60 -17.67
CA ARG A 97 -3.12 -15.18 -18.97
C ARG A 97 -3.06 -14.05 -19.99
N GLU A 98 -2.50 -14.31 -21.18
CA GLU A 98 -2.18 -13.29 -22.18
C GLU A 98 -3.32 -12.29 -22.43
N THR A 99 -4.55 -12.78 -22.55
CA THR A 99 -5.74 -11.94 -22.80
C THR A 99 -6.61 -11.71 -21.56
N PHE A 100 -6.20 -12.21 -20.40
CA PHE A 100 -6.96 -12.14 -19.14
C PHE A 100 -6.13 -11.60 -17.98
N PRO A 101 -5.92 -10.29 -17.90
CA PRO A 101 -5.22 -9.65 -16.78
C PRO A 101 -6.16 -9.48 -15.57
N VAL A 102 -6.59 -10.62 -14.97
CA VAL A 102 -7.54 -10.61 -13.85
C VAL A 102 -6.98 -9.97 -12.57
N VAL A 103 -5.65 -9.87 -12.46
CA VAL A 103 -4.94 -9.15 -11.40
C VAL A 103 -4.03 -8.11 -12.05
N SER A 104 -4.43 -6.85 -12.04
CA SER A 104 -3.72 -5.77 -12.74
C SER A 104 -3.77 -4.42 -12.01
N ASN A 105 -4.04 -4.46 -10.72
CA ASN A 105 -4.08 -3.26 -9.89
C ASN A 105 -2.69 -2.70 -9.61
N HIS A 106 -2.64 -1.41 -9.34
CA HIS A 106 -1.45 -0.66 -8.99
C HIS A 106 -1.49 -0.21 -7.54
N ILE A 107 -0.35 -0.16 -6.87
CA ILE A 107 -0.22 0.30 -5.49
C ILE A 107 0.41 1.70 -5.52
N TRP A 108 -0.28 2.64 -4.90
CA TRP A 108 0.14 4.01 -4.71
C TRP A 108 0.43 4.24 -3.24
N CYS A 109 1.57 4.81 -2.92
CA CYS A 109 1.93 5.13 -1.55
C CYS A 109 2.41 6.57 -1.46
N MET A 110 1.95 7.32 -0.46
CA MET A 110 2.45 8.66 -0.18
C MET A 110 3.31 8.64 1.08
N VAL A 111 4.46 9.29 1.03
CA VAL A 111 5.43 9.39 2.13
C VAL A 111 5.83 10.85 2.34
N GLY A 112 6.25 11.18 3.54
CA GLY A 112 6.93 12.44 3.87
C GLY A 112 8.41 12.21 4.18
N ASP A 113 9.14 13.28 4.48
CA ASP A 113 10.58 13.28 4.79
C ASP A 113 10.94 12.27 5.90
N ALA A 114 10.19 12.27 6.99
CA ALA A 114 10.44 11.42 8.14
C ALA A 114 10.19 9.93 7.85
N CYS A 115 9.26 9.58 6.96
CA CYS A 115 9.08 8.18 6.54
C CYS A 115 10.35 7.58 5.93
N LEU A 116 11.14 8.40 5.20
CA LEU A 116 12.34 7.97 4.51
C LEU A 116 13.58 7.90 5.42
N GLN A 117 13.46 8.35 6.67
CA GLN A 117 14.50 8.20 7.69
C GLN A 117 14.33 6.91 8.51
N GLU A 118 13.14 6.30 8.48
CA GLU A 118 12.84 5.08 9.22
C GLU A 118 13.58 3.87 8.64
N GLY A 119 14.26 3.11 9.51
CA GLY A 119 15.01 1.91 9.11
C GLY A 119 14.13 0.88 8.40
N VAL A 120 12.91 0.66 8.89
CA VAL A 120 11.96 -0.28 8.29
C VAL A 120 11.57 0.10 6.86
N ALA A 121 11.45 1.40 6.58
CA ALA A 121 11.20 1.90 5.23
C ALA A 121 12.38 1.63 4.30
N LEU A 122 13.62 1.87 4.77
CA LEU A 122 14.83 1.66 3.98
C LEU A 122 15.04 0.19 3.61
N GLU A 123 14.77 -0.72 4.53
CA GLU A 123 14.78 -2.16 4.28
C GLU A 123 13.74 -2.54 3.20
N ALA A 124 12.50 -2.05 3.32
CA ALA A 124 11.42 -2.33 2.38
C ALA A 124 11.68 -1.72 0.99
N ILE A 125 12.20 -0.50 0.91
CA ILE A 125 12.60 0.18 -0.34
C ILE A 125 13.65 -0.66 -1.09
N SER A 126 14.66 -1.14 -0.38
CA SER A 126 15.70 -2.00 -0.94
C SER A 126 15.10 -3.29 -1.53
N LEU A 127 14.19 -3.95 -0.82
CA LEU A 127 13.50 -5.16 -1.31
C LEU A 127 12.60 -4.89 -2.50
N ALA A 128 11.85 -3.78 -2.50
CA ALA A 128 10.97 -3.43 -3.61
C ALA A 128 11.72 -3.24 -4.94
N GLY A 129 12.90 -2.59 -4.89
CA GLY A 129 13.77 -2.48 -6.05
C GLY A 129 14.37 -3.81 -6.48
N HIS A 130 14.83 -4.63 -5.53
CA HIS A 130 15.35 -5.99 -5.77
C HIS A 130 14.31 -6.88 -6.45
N TRP A 131 13.06 -6.84 -5.98
CA TRP A 131 11.94 -7.58 -6.56
C TRP A 131 11.35 -6.93 -7.83
N LYS A 132 11.85 -5.77 -8.25
CA LYS A 132 11.38 -5.03 -9.43
C LYS A 132 9.86 -4.83 -9.44
N LEU A 133 9.29 -4.36 -8.33
CA LEU A 133 7.84 -4.20 -8.16
C LEU A 133 7.31 -3.02 -8.98
N ASN A 134 7.21 -3.17 -10.28
CA ASN A 134 6.79 -2.11 -11.20
C ASN A 134 5.31 -1.69 -11.06
N ASN A 135 4.54 -2.41 -10.26
CA ASN A 135 3.18 -2.05 -9.85
C ASN A 135 3.14 -1.23 -8.56
N LEU A 136 4.27 -0.67 -8.12
CA LEU A 136 4.39 0.22 -6.97
C LEU A 136 4.87 1.60 -7.39
N THR A 137 4.15 2.63 -6.99
CA THR A 137 4.56 4.03 -7.09
C THR A 137 4.53 4.67 -5.72
N VAL A 138 5.64 5.27 -5.33
CA VAL A 138 5.78 6.08 -4.12
C VAL A 138 5.81 7.56 -4.51
N ILE A 139 4.95 8.36 -3.89
CA ILE A 139 4.88 9.80 -4.04
C ILE A 139 5.48 10.41 -2.78
N TYR A 140 6.58 11.10 -2.92
CA TYR A 140 7.27 11.75 -1.82
C TYR A 140 6.87 13.23 -1.73
N ASP A 141 6.15 13.56 -0.67
CA ASP A 141 5.87 14.95 -0.26
C ASP A 141 7.14 15.56 0.34
N ASN A 142 7.95 16.14 -0.54
CA ASN A 142 9.28 16.68 -0.22
C ASN A 142 9.15 18.15 0.19
N ASN A 143 8.77 18.41 1.44
CA ASN A 143 8.70 19.76 1.97
C ASN A 143 9.94 20.16 2.77
N GLN A 144 10.86 19.24 3.08
CA GLN A 144 12.12 19.42 3.79
C GLN A 144 11.94 19.89 5.25
N ILE A 145 10.78 19.60 5.87
CA ILE A 145 10.46 20.02 7.24
C ILE A 145 10.02 18.82 8.07
N THR A 146 10.52 18.76 9.29
CA THR A 146 10.09 17.86 10.35
C THR A 146 9.65 18.63 11.58
N CYS A 147 9.23 17.96 12.66
CA CYS A 147 8.85 18.60 13.92
C CYS A 147 9.96 19.49 14.52
N ASP A 148 11.21 19.02 14.44
CA ASP A 148 12.34 19.70 15.07
C ASP A 148 12.90 20.86 14.25
N GLY A 149 12.66 20.83 12.92
CA GLY A 149 13.23 21.83 12.01
C GLY A 149 13.34 21.37 10.58
N THR A 150 14.32 21.88 9.89
CA THR A 150 14.66 21.48 8.53
C THR A 150 15.30 20.09 8.51
N VAL A 151 15.08 19.34 7.43
CA VAL A 151 15.57 17.95 7.31
C VAL A 151 17.10 17.86 7.40
N ASP A 152 17.83 18.88 6.98
CA ASP A 152 19.30 18.93 7.00
C ASP A 152 19.91 18.88 8.41
N ILE A 153 19.12 19.07 9.46
CA ILE A 153 19.54 18.87 10.86
C ILE A 153 19.87 17.38 11.10
N THR A 154 19.16 16.47 10.44
CA THR A 154 19.25 15.01 10.68
C THR A 154 19.60 14.20 9.45
N ASN A 155 19.42 14.72 8.25
CA ASN A 155 19.65 14.00 7.00
C ASN A 155 20.12 14.93 5.89
N THR A 156 21.27 14.60 5.32
CA THR A 156 21.88 15.30 4.15
C THR A 156 22.03 14.37 2.96
N GLU A 157 21.35 13.22 2.94
CA GLU A 157 21.41 12.26 1.85
C GLU A 157 20.75 12.80 0.58
N ASP A 158 21.30 12.43 -0.57
CA ASP A 158 20.63 12.57 -1.86
C ASP A 158 19.61 11.44 -2.02
N VAL A 159 18.35 11.73 -1.67
CA VAL A 159 17.28 10.73 -1.67
C VAL A 159 17.03 10.15 -3.06
N ASN A 160 17.16 10.96 -4.13
CA ASN A 160 16.99 10.48 -5.50
C ASN A 160 18.03 9.43 -5.86
N LYS A 161 19.31 9.72 -5.62
CA LYS A 161 20.40 8.75 -5.86
C LYS A 161 20.27 7.50 -5.01
N LYS A 162 19.80 7.64 -3.78
CA LYS A 162 19.54 6.49 -2.89
C LYS A 162 18.47 5.58 -3.48
N MET A 163 17.37 6.14 -4.00
CA MET A 163 16.31 5.39 -4.66
C MET A 163 16.81 4.73 -5.95
N GLU A 164 17.56 5.44 -6.78
CA GLU A 164 18.19 4.89 -7.98
C GLU A 164 19.14 3.74 -7.66
N ALA A 165 19.97 3.87 -6.64
CA ALA A 165 20.86 2.81 -6.17
C ALA A 165 20.12 1.57 -5.68
N CYS A 166 18.90 1.74 -5.15
CA CYS A 166 18.01 0.64 -4.80
C CYS A 166 17.26 0.04 -6.02
N GLY A 167 17.48 0.54 -7.24
CA GLY A 167 16.86 0.00 -8.44
C GLY A 167 15.50 0.61 -8.79
N TRP A 168 15.14 1.73 -8.21
CA TRP A 168 13.92 2.47 -8.53
C TRP A 168 14.12 3.41 -9.73
N ARG A 169 13.03 3.71 -10.40
CA ARG A 169 12.94 4.84 -11.32
C ARG A 169 12.56 6.08 -10.51
N VAL A 170 13.30 7.18 -10.73
CA VAL A 170 13.01 8.46 -10.08
C VAL A 170 12.43 9.46 -11.09
N ILE A 171 11.43 10.23 -10.65
CA ILE A 171 10.83 11.32 -11.41
C ILE A 171 10.75 12.53 -10.47
N ASP A 172 11.32 13.65 -10.86
CA ASP A 172 11.22 14.90 -10.14
C ASP A 172 10.05 15.77 -10.61
N VAL A 173 9.33 16.35 -9.66
CA VAL A 173 8.35 17.41 -9.87
C VAL A 173 8.76 18.59 -9.00
N GLU A 174 9.37 19.60 -9.62
CA GLU A 174 10.00 20.71 -8.90
C GLU A 174 9.02 21.69 -8.26
N ASP A 175 7.78 21.74 -8.79
CA ASP A 175 6.70 22.54 -8.23
C ASP A 175 5.43 21.70 -8.04
N GLY A 176 5.37 21.00 -6.90
CA GLY A 176 4.19 20.23 -6.50
C GLY A 176 3.05 21.08 -5.97
N CYS A 177 3.28 22.36 -5.71
CA CYS A 177 2.25 23.26 -5.20
C CYS A 177 1.35 23.80 -6.31
N TYR A 178 1.89 24.01 -7.53
CA TYR A 178 1.16 24.70 -8.60
C TYR A 178 1.22 24.00 -9.95
N ASP A 179 2.24 23.20 -10.28
CA ASP A 179 2.33 22.49 -11.56
C ASP A 179 1.56 21.16 -11.56
N VAL A 180 0.23 21.25 -11.48
CA VAL A 180 -0.66 20.07 -11.58
C VAL A 180 -0.43 19.27 -12.87
N PRO A 181 -0.23 19.87 -14.06
CA PRO A 181 0.11 19.12 -15.26
C PRO A 181 1.39 18.27 -15.12
N ALA A 182 2.43 18.74 -14.44
CA ALA A 182 3.65 17.94 -14.19
C ALA A 182 3.35 16.74 -13.28
N LEU A 183 2.57 16.93 -12.21
CA LEU A 183 2.10 15.84 -11.35
C LEU A 183 1.35 14.77 -12.16
N VAL A 184 0.40 15.18 -13.00
CA VAL A 184 -0.38 14.26 -13.83
C VAL A 184 0.53 13.48 -14.80
N ARG A 185 1.49 14.15 -15.47
CA ARG A 185 2.47 13.49 -16.34
C ARG A 185 3.33 12.48 -15.57
N ALA A 186 3.79 12.84 -14.37
CA ALA A 186 4.60 11.95 -13.53
C ALA A 186 3.81 10.68 -13.13
N LEU A 187 2.56 10.82 -12.68
CA LEU A 187 1.68 9.72 -12.33
C LEU A 187 1.39 8.79 -13.51
N HIS A 188 1.12 9.34 -14.70
CA HIS A 188 0.94 8.54 -15.91
C HIS A 188 2.22 7.79 -16.30
N SER A 189 3.37 8.46 -16.23
CA SER A 189 4.67 7.87 -16.54
C SER A 189 5.04 6.75 -15.56
N ALA A 190 4.71 6.91 -14.28
CA ALA A 190 4.95 5.89 -13.26
C ALA A 190 4.17 4.59 -13.55
N LYS A 191 2.93 4.69 -13.99
CA LYS A 191 2.04 3.54 -14.23
C LYS A 191 2.53 2.59 -15.35
N ILE A 192 3.35 3.08 -16.26
CA ILE A 192 3.90 2.29 -17.39
C ILE A 192 5.39 1.94 -17.19
N SER A 193 5.93 2.16 -16.00
CA SER A 193 7.32 1.86 -15.66
C SER A 193 7.57 0.35 -15.59
N ASP A 194 8.78 -0.08 -15.91
CA ASP A 194 9.28 -1.45 -15.73
C ASP A 194 9.89 -1.69 -14.33
N LYS A 195 9.97 -0.63 -13.50
CA LYS A 195 10.55 -0.63 -12.16
C LYS A 195 9.60 0.03 -11.18
N PRO A 196 9.72 -0.22 -9.86
CA PRO A 196 9.06 0.62 -8.88
C PRO A 196 9.45 2.08 -9.10
N THR A 197 8.48 2.99 -8.98
CA THR A 197 8.71 4.40 -9.31
C THR A 197 8.57 5.28 -8.08
N PHE A 198 9.53 6.15 -7.90
CA PHE A 198 9.57 7.18 -6.87
C PHE A 198 9.36 8.54 -7.54
N ILE A 199 8.31 9.25 -7.15
CA ILE A 199 8.02 10.60 -7.63
C ILE A 199 8.38 11.56 -6.50
N ASN A 200 9.47 12.29 -6.67
CA ASN A 200 9.91 13.32 -5.73
C ASN A 200 9.19 14.63 -6.04
N VAL A 201 8.27 15.03 -5.18
CA VAL A 201 7.41 16.19 -5.38
C VAL A 201 7.82 17.28 -4.41
N ARG A 202 8.42 18.34 -4.90
CA ARG A 202 8.81 19.49 -4.08
C ARG A 202 7.57 20.30 -3.68
N THR A 203 7.35 20.44 -2.38
CA THR A 203 6.20 21.14 -1.81
C THR A 203 6.64 22.14 -0.74
N ILE A 204 5.67 22.90 -0.20
CA ILE A 204 5.86 23.85 0.87
C ILE A 204 4.84 23.55 1.96
N ILE A 205 5.29 23.13 3.13
CA ILE A 205 4.41 22.94 4.30
C ILE A 205 3.74 24.24 4.69
N GLY A 206 2.45 24.18 5.04
CA GLY A 206 1.69 25.37 5.46
C GLY A 206 1.55 26.45 4.38
N LEU A 207 1.54 26.04 3.10
CA LEU A 207 1.42 26.95 1.95
C LEU A 207 0.27 27.97 2.16
N GLY A 208 0.58 29.28 1.96
CA GLY A 208 -0.37 30.36 2.15
C GLY A 208 -0.50 30.87 3.58
N SER A 209 0.11 30.22 4.56
CA SER A 209 0.18 30.70 5.96
C SER A 209 1.36 31.65 6.18
N ALA A 210 1.32 32.39 7.26
CA ALA A 210 2.44 33.26 7.71
C ALA A 210 3.70 32.45 8.11
N VAL A 211 3.53 31.15 8.38
CA VAL A 211 4.59 30.24 8.80
C VAL A 211 4.91 29.18 7.74
N ALA A 212 4.55 29.46 6.49
CA ALA A 212 4.86 28.59 5.37
C ALA A 212 6.36 28.24 5.31
N GLY A 213 6.68 26.96 5.11
CA GLY A 213 8.06 26.47 5.05
C GLY A 213 8.78 26.40 6.40
N GLN A 214 8.09 26.60 7.51
CA GLN A 214 8.69 26.56 8.86
C GLN A 214 8.20 25.33 9.65
N ALA A 215 9.01 24.83 10.58
CA ALA A 215 8.70 23.66 11.41
C ALA A 215 7.42 23.85 12.25
N VAL A 216 7.13 25.09 12.68
CA VAL A 216 5.90 25.38 13.43
C VAL A 216 4.64 25.03 12.64
N ALA A 217 4.66 25.05 11.31
CA ALA A 217 3.55 24.63 10.47
C ALA A 217 3.28 23.11 10.53
N HIS A 218 4.22 22.31 11.03
CA HIS A 218 4.09 20.86 11.09
C HIS A 218 3.05 20.41 12.14
N GLY A 219 2.98 21.04 13.30
CA GLY A 219 2.12 20.56 14.39
C GLY A 219 1.36 21.63 15.15
N ALA A 220 1.62 22.92 14.91
CA ALA A 220 0.91 23.99 15.59
C ALA A 220 -0.42 24.32 14.89
N ALA A 221 -1.47 24.55 15.67
CA ALA A 221 -2.74 25.02 15.14
C ALA A 221 -2.59 26.45 14.58
N PHE A 222 -3.05 26.69 13.37
CA PHE A 222 -3.09 28.01 12.78
C PHE A 222 -4.13 28.89 13.49
N GLY A 223 -3.78 30.16 13.76
CA GLY A 223 -4.73 31.13 14.29
C GLY A 223 -5.78 31.53 13.25
N ALA A 224 -6.94 32.02 13.73
CA ALA A 224 -8.05 32.41 12.85
C ALA A 224 -7.65 33.42 11.75
N ALA A 225 -6.79 34.40 12.10
CA ALA A 225 -6.29 35.38 11.12
C ALA A 225 -5.43 34.71 10.02
N ASP A 226 -4.61 33.74 10.39
CA ASP A 226 -3.76 33.00 9.43
C ASP A 226 -4.59 32.10 8.51
N VAL A 227 -5.58 31.39 9.07
CA VAL A 227 -6.56 30.62 8.29
C VAL A 227 -7.30 31.52 7.29
N ALA A 228 -7.72 32.70 7.70
CA ALA A 228 -8.37 33.67 6.81
C ALA A 228 -7.44 34.10 5.66
N ASN A 229 -6.14 34.28 5.94
CA ASN A 229 -5.15 34.61 4.90
C ASN A 229 -4.91 33.45 3.94
N MET A 230 -4.80 32.22 4.45
CA MET A 230 -4.69 31.00 3.60
C MET A 230 -5.90 30.86 2.67
N LYS A 231 -7.12 31.07 3.18
CA LYS A 231 -8.34 31.05 2.37
C LYS A 231 -8.28 32.10 1.25
N LYS A 232 -7.89 33.34 1.57
CA LYS A 232 -7.74 34.40 0.57
C LYS A 232 -6.70 34.05 -0.49
N ALA A 233 -5.55 33.49 -0.08
CA ALA A 233 -4.50 33.05 -1.00
C ALA A 233 -5.00 31.97 -1.98
N CYS A 234 -5.96 31.12 -1.53
CA CYS A 234 -6.60 30.11 -2.34
C CYS A 234 -7.91 30.57 -3.01
N ALA A 235 -8.20 31.87 -3.03
CA ALA A 235 -9.43 32.47 -3.59
C ALA A 235 -10.75 32.02 -2.91
N PHE A 236 -10.69 31.58 -1.64
CA PHE A 236 -11.87 31.27 -0.83
C PHE A 236 -12.31 32.48 0.00
N ASN A 237 -13.61 32.56 0.31
CA ASN A 237 -14.14 33.53 1.25
C ASN A 237 -13.65 33.17 2.68
N PRO A 238 -12.94 34.06 3.39
CA PRO A 238 -12.41 33.79 4.72
C PRO A 238 -13.49 33.54 5.80
N GLU A 239 -14.69 34.10 5.61
CA GLU A 239 -15.80 33.98 6.55
C GLU A 239 -16.61 32.68 6.40
N GLU A 240 -16.46 31.97 5.29
CA GLU A 240 -17.17 30.73 5.04
C GLU A 240 -16.35 29.54 5.51
N HIS A 241 -17.01 28.50 6.01
CA HIS A 241 -16.37 27.28 6.50
C HIS A 241 -16.90 26.05 5.77
N PHE A 242 -16.02 25.08 5.52
CA PHE A 242 -16.36 23.81 4.90
C PHE A 242 -17.05 23.99 3.53
N VAL A 243 -16.54 24.88 2.70
CA VAL A 243 -17.07 25.15 1.35
C VAL A 243 -16.42 24.24 0.35
N ILE A 244 -17.23 23.57 -0.47
CA ILE A 244 -16.79 22.85 -1.67
C ILE A 244 -17.37 23.60 -2.86
N PRO A 245 -16.53 24.22 -3.72
CA PRO A 245 -16.99 24.91 -4.92
C PRO A 245 -17.79 23.99 -5.84
N GLU A 246 -18.77 24.54 -6.57
CA GLU A 246 -19.64 23.74 -7.44
C GLU A 246 -18.85 23.08 -8.58
N GLU A 247 -17.88 23.76 -9.17
CA GLU A 247 -16.99 23.19 -10.18
C GLU A 247 -16.18 21.98 -9.67
N VAL A 248 -15.85 21.92 -8.38
CA VAL A 248 -15.20 20.76 -7.76
C VAL A 248 -16.20 19.61 -7.64
N ARG A 249 -17.45 19.90 -7.21
CA ARG A 249 -18.51 18.88 -7.16
C ARG A 249 -18.79 18.29 -8.52
N GLU A 250 -18.93 19.13 -9.55
CA GLU A 250 -19.12 18.70 -10.93
C GLU A 250 -17.96 17.82 -11.42
N PHE A 251 -16.71 18.24 -11.16
CA PHE A 251 -15.51 17.49 -11.54
C PHE A 251 -15.48 16.06 -10.98
N PHE A 252 -15.93 15.87 -9.75
CA PHE A 252 -15.94 14.55 -9.09
C PHE A 252 -17.25 13.77 -9.29
N SER A 253 -18.31 14.38 -9.84
CA SER A 253 -19.68 13.84 -9.86
C SER A 253 -19.85 12.51 -10.61
N ASP A 254 -19.07 12.27 -11.64
CA ASP A 254 -19.16 11.08 -12.49
C ASP A 254 -18.24 9.92 -12.05
N LEU A 255 -17.39 10.14 -11.05
CA LEU A 255 -16.41 9.13 -10.60
C LEU A 255 -17.07 7.86 -10.03
N PRO A 256 -18.14 7.92 -9.23
CA PRO A 256 -18.84 6.71 -8.81
C PRO A 256 -19.33 5.85 -9.97
N ALA A 257 -19.96 6.47 -10.98
CA ALA A 257 -20.45 5.75 -12.17
C ALA A 257 -19.30 5.15 -13.00
N LYS A 258 -18.18 5.85 -13.12
CA LYS A 258 -16.97 5.33 -13.77
C LYS A 258 -16.39 4.14 -13.00
N GLY A 259 -16.41 4.19 -11.68
CA GLY A 259 -15.99 3.10 -10.82
C GLY A 259 -16.85 1.84 -11.03
N GLU A 260 -18.17 1.98 -10.98
CA GLU A 260 -19.09 0.86 -11.20
C GLU A 260 -18.94 0.23 -12.59
N LYS A 261 -18.68 1.05 -13.62
CA LYS A 261 -18.36 0.53 -14.95
C LYS A 261 -17.09 -0.33 -14.94
N GLN A 262 -16.04 0.08 -14.22
CA GLN A 262 -14.80 -0.72 -14.07
C GLN A 262 -15.06 -2.05 -13.35
N VAL A 263 -15.93 -2.08 -12.36
CA VAL A 263 -16.37 -3.31 -11.68
C VAL A 263 -17.06 -4.25 -12.66
N GLN A 264 -18.01 -3.75 -13.45
CA GLN A 264 -18.75 -4.54 -14.44
C GLN A 264 -17.82 -5.10 -15.53
N GLU A 265 -16.89 -4.30 -16.04
CA GLU A 265 -15.88 -4.71 -17.01
C GLU A 265 -15.00 -5.84 -16.46
N TRP A 266 -14.53 -5.71 -15.21
CA TRP A 266 -13.73 -6.74 -14.57
C TRP A 266 -14.51 -8.02 -14.28
N ASN A 267 -15.76 -7.93 -13.83
CA ASN A 267 -16.62 -9.08 -13.63
C ASN A 267 -16.85 -9.85 -14.95
N SER A 268 -17.08 -9.14 -16.04
CA SER A 268 -17.24 -9.73 -17.38
C SER A 268 -15.95 -10.42 -17.86
N LEU A 269 -14.80 -9.81 -17.55
CA LEU A 269 -13.49 -10.40 -17.81
C LEU A 269 -13.30 -11.68 -17.00
N LEU A 270 -13.63 -11.67 -15.71
CA LEU A 270 -13.53 -12.81 -14.80
C LEU A 270 -14.46 -13.97 -15.23
N ASP A 271 -15.68 -13.66 -15.63
CA ASP A 271 -16.62 -14.66 -16.15
C ASP A 271 -16.11 -15.33 -17.43
N SER A 272 -15.51 -14.56 -18.33
CA SER A 272 -14.88 -15.07 -19.54
C SER A 272 -13.65 -15.92 -19.23
N TYR A 273 -12.84 -15.47 -18.26
CA TYR A 273 -11.70 -16.22 -17.76
C TYR A 273 -12.09 -17.57 -17.16
N LYS A 274 -13.14 -17.63 -16.32
CA LYS A 274 -13.67 -18.89 -15.74
C LYS A 274 -14.16 -19.87 -16.82
N LYS A 275 -14.75 -19.38 -17.90
CA LYS A 275 -15.17 -20.22 -19.03
C LYS A 275 -13.97 -20.78 -19.78
N GLN A 276 -12.92 -19.98 -20.01
CA GLN A 276 -11.73 -20.38 -20.76
C GLN A 276 -10.80 -21.28 -19.95
N TYR A 277 -10.71 -21.05 -18.63
CA TYR A 277 -9.82 -21.74 -17.70
C TYR A 277 -10.59 -22.21 -16.45
N PRO A 278 -11.47 -23.25 -16.57
CA PRO A 278 -12.40 -23.64 -15.50
C PRO A 278 -11.73 -23.96 -14.16
N GLU A 279 -10.67 -24.77 -14.19
CA GLU A 279 -9.96 -25.18 -12.97
C GLU A 279 -9.26 -23.99 -12.29
N LEU A 280 -8.55 -23.20 -13.10
CA LEU A 280 -7.84 -22.02 -12.59
C LEU A 280 -8.80 -20.94 -12.14
N GLY A 281 -9.93 -20.79 -12.83
CA GLY A 281 -11.00 -19.86 -12.46
C GLY A 281 -11.68 -20.26 -11.15
N ALA A 282 -11.93 -21.55 -10.93
CA ALA A 282 -12.45 -22.07 -9.67
C ALA A 282 -11.46 -21.84 -8.52
N HIS A 283 -10.18 -22.13 -8.77
CA HIS A 283 -9.12 -21.89 -7.77
C HIS A 283 -8.98 -20.40 -7.42
N PHE A 284 -9.05 -19.51 -8.40
CA PHE A 284 -9.02 -18.07 -8.18
C PHE A 284 -10.25 -17.60 -7.38
N GLN A 285 -11.45 -18.12 -7.70
CA GLN A 285 -12.67 -17.78 -6.98
C GLN A 285 -12.62 -18.25 -5.52
N ALA A 286 -12.13 -19.45 -5.25
CA ALA A 286 -11.94 -19.94 -3.89
C ALA A 286 -11.03 -18.99 -3.07
N ARG A 287 -9.93 -18.55 -3.68
CA ARG A 287 -9.04 -17.57 -3.03
C ARG A 287 -9.69 -16.18 -2.86
N LEU A 288 -10.50 -15.72 -3.81
CA LEU A 288 -11.28 -14.47 -3.66
C LEU A 288 -12.26 -14.55 -2.49
N ASN A 289 -12.83 -15.75 -2.25
CA ASN A 289 -13.72 -16.00 -1.12
C ASN A 289 -12.96 -16.20 0.22
N GLY A 290 -11.62 -16.19 0.19
CA GLY A 290 -10.80 -16.46 1.38
C GLY A 290 -10.83 -17.92 1.84
N GLU A 291 -11.18 -18.85 0.94
CA GLU A 291 -11.29 -20.27 1.23
C GLU A 291 -9.90 -20.92 1.32
N ILE A 292 -9.74 -21.82 2.27
CA ILE A 292 -8.60 -22.74 2.40
C ILE A 292 -9.11 -24.18 2.17
N PRO A 293 -8.23 -25.15 1.79
CA PRO A 293 -8.67 -26.53 1.63
C PRO A 293 -9.38 -27.06 2.88
N GLU A 294 -10.58 -27.65 2.72
CA GLU A 294 -11.42 -28.13 3.84
C GLU A 294 -10.71 -29.19 4.71
N ASP A 295 -9.81 -29.96 4.10
CA ASP A 295 -9.07 -31.04 4.76
C ASP A 295 -7.72 -30.64 5.36
N TRP A 296 -7.40 -29.34 5.43
CA TRP A 296 -6.09 -28.85 5.88
C TRP A 296 -5.67 -29.37 7.27
N GLU A 297 -6.64 -29.56 8.17
CA GLU A 297 -6.38 -30.13 9.50
C GLU A 297 -5.91 -31.59 9.44
N SER A 298 -6.29 -32.33 8.39
CA SER A 298 -5.84 -33.70 8.20
C SER A 298 -4.35 -33.80 7.89
N LEU A 299 -3.72 -32.68 7.46
CA LEU A 299 -2.31 -32.58 7.17
C LEU A 299 -1.45 -32.43 8.44
N ILE A 300 -2.07 -32.14 9.58
CA ILE A 300 -1.39 -32.02 10.87
C ILE A 300 -0.97 -33.43 11.32
N PRO A 301 0.32 -33.66 11.64
CA PRO A 301 0.80 -34.94 12.15
C PRO A 301 0.04 -35.34 13.44
N LYS A 302 -0.45 -36.58 13.49
CA LYS A 302 -1.17 -37.13 14.65
C LYS A 302 -0.26 -37.77 15.68
N THR A 303 1.03 -37.93 15.35
CA THR A 303 2.05 -38.52 16.22
C THR A 303 3.15 -37.52 16.50
N PHE A 304 3.64 -37.52 17.73
CA PHE A 304 4.73 -36.66 18.16
C PHE A 304 6.03 -37.46 18.20
N PRO A 305 7.20 -36.79 18.04
CA PRO A 305 8.49 -37.43 18.23
C PRO A 305 8.62 -38.07 19.64
N GLU A 306 9.10 -39.30 19.74
CA GLU A 306 9.32 -39.98 21.02
C GLU A 306 10.44 -39.31 21.86
N LYS A 307 11.37 -38.66 21.17
CA LYS A 307 12.49 -37.97 21.82
C LYS A 307 12.24 -36.46 21.93
N ALA A 308 12.83 -35.83 22.92
CA ALA A 308 12.85 -34.38 23.05
C ALA A 308 13.30 -33.72 21.72
N THR A 309 12.48 -32.86 21.20
CA THR A 309 12.68 -32.23 19.91
C THR A 309 12.65 -30.71 20.07
N ALA A 310 13.55 -30.00 19.39
CA ALA A 310 13.56 -28.55 19.42
C ALA A 310 12.26 -28.00 18.83
N THR A 311 11.69 -26.92 19.38
CA THR A 311 10.41 -26.32 18.94
C THR A 311 10.42 -25.96 17.46
N ARG A 312 11.53 -25.45 16.94
CA ARG A 312 11.70 -25.17 15.50
C ARG A 312 11.54 -26.40 14.60
N ALA A 313 12.03 -27.55 15.05
CA ALA A 313 11.87 -28.82 14.31
C ALA A 313 10.43 -29.32 14.39
N SER A 314 9.79 -29.23 15.54
CA SER A 314 8.37 -29.53 15.72
C SER A 314 7.49 -28.62 14.85
N SER A 315 7.81 -27.31 14.80
CA SER A 315 7.15 -26.35 13.91
C SER A 315 7.23 -26.77 12.43
N GLY A 316 8.42 -27.16 11.96
CA GLY A 316 8.60 -27.65 10.57
C GLY A 316 7.82 -28.92 10.27
N LEU A 317 7.75 -29.84 11.23
CA LEU A 317 6.97 -31.09 11.07
C LEU A 317 5.46 -30.81 10.89
N VAL A 318 4.92 -29.85 11.60
CA VAL A 318 3.51 -29.47 11.50
C VAL A 318 3.26 -28.61 10.28
N PHE A 319 4.10 -27.61 10.05
CA PHE A 319 3.85 -26.55 9.08
C PHE A 319 4.09 -26.98 7.61
N ASN A 320 5.19 -27.71 7.35
CA ASN A 320 5.59 -28.02 5.97
C ASN A 320 4.54 -28.81 5.19
N PRO A 321 3.84 -29.83 5.72
CA PRO A 321 2.77 -30.51 5.02
C PRO A 321 1.60 -29.58 4.67
N ILE A 322 1.27 -28.62 5.55
CA ILE A 322 0.22 -27.64 5.33
C ILE A 322 0.65 -26.65 4.22
N ALA A 323 1.88 -26.12 4.32
CA ALA A 323 2.43 -25.19 3.34
C ALA A 323 2.52 -25.79 1.93
N GLU A 324 2.77 -27.11 1.81
CA GLU A 324 2.77 -27.83 0.54
C GLU A 324 1.38 -27.75 -0.13
N LYS A 325 0.30 -27.84 0.64
CA LYS A 325 -1.08 -27.99 0.16
C LYS A 325 -1.91 -26.70 0.16
N VAL A 326 -1.58 -25.73 1.00
CA VAL A 326 -2.34 -24.48 1.12
C VAL A 326 -1.71 -23.39 0.24
N PRO A 327 -2.27 -23.09 -0.93
CA PRO A 327 -1.66 -22.20 -1.93
C PRO A 327 -1.70 -20.74 -1.52
N SER A 328 -2.52 -20.34 -0.55
CA SER A 328 -2.60 -18.98 -0.02
C SER A 328 -1.44 -18.60 0.92
N PHE A 329 -0.66 -19.55 1.41
CA PHE A 329 0.47 -19.26 2.26
C PHE A 329 1.64 -18.64 1.49
N MET A 330 2.06 -17.45 1.92
CA MET A 330 3.29 -16.78 1.52
C MET A 330 4.27 -16.84 2.70
N VAL A 331 5.27 -17.68 2.57
CA VAL A 331 6.16 -18.05 3.69
C VAL A 331 7.52 -17.38 3.52
N GLY A 332 8.09 -16.86 4.60
CA GLY A 332 9.42 -16.28 4.49
C GLY A 332 10.18 -16.18 5.80
N THR A 333 11.49 -15.97 5.68
CA THR A 333 12.39 -15.79 6.82
C THR A 333 13.39 -14.68 6.56
N ALA A 334 13.92 -14.14 7.66
CA ALA A 334 15.04 -13.20 7.62
C ALA A 334 16.38 -13.96 7.66
N ASP A 335 16.71 -14.66 6.53
CA ASP A 335 17.94 -15.43 6.34
C ASP A 335 18.10 -16.65 7.28
N LEU A 336 17.01 -17.23 7.79
CA LEU A 336 17.02 -18.29 8.78
C LEU A 336 16.41 -19.62 8.31
N THR A 337 16.19 -19.80 7.01
CA THR A 337 15.56 -21.01 6.44
C THR A 337 16.08 -22.34 7.03
N PRO A 338 17.40 -22.59 7.13
CA PRO A 338 17.90 -23.85 7.69
C PRO A 338 17.63 -23.99 9.20
N SER A 339 17.55 -22.86 9.91
CA SER A 339 17.38 -22.85 11.36
C SER A 339 15.93 -23.05 11.78
N VAL A 340 14.98 -22.43 11.07
CA VAL A 340 13.54 -22.47 11.39
C VAL A 340 12.82 -23.69 10.85
N ASN A 341 13.46 -24.48 9.97
CA ASN A 341 12.94 -25.70 9.36
C ASN A 341 11.64 -25.49 8.52
N MET A 342 11.34 -24.27 8.10
CA MET A 342 10.18 -23.97 7.25
C MET A 342 10.58 -24.15 5.78
N SER A 343 10.47 -25.38 5.28
CA SER A 343 10.86 -25.72 3.92
C SER A 343 10.11 -26.96 3.44
N TRP A 344 9.23 -26.82 2.46
CA TRP A 344 8.50 -27.93 1.83
C TRP A 344 9.08 -28.28 0.47
N LYS A 345 8.70 -29.42 -0.09
CA LYS A 345 9.33 -30.00 -1.27
C LYS A 345 9.16 -29.15 -2.54
N SER A 346 7.95 -28.62 -2.77
CA SER A 346 7.62 -27.85 -3.97
C SER A 346 7.82 -26.35 -3.79
N LYS A 347 8.49 -25.90 -2.73
CA LYS A 347 8.71 -24.48 -2.51
C LYS A 347 9.47 -23.85 -3.67
N GLN A 348 8.97 -22.71 -4.15
CA GLN A 348 9.62 -21.88 -5.16
C GLN A 348 9.85 -20.48 -4.56
N THR A 349 11.02 -19.91 -4.81
CA THR A 349 11.37 -18.58 -4.36
C THR A 349 10.54 -17.53 -5.09
N PHE A 350 9.91 -16.60 -4.32
CA PHE A 350 9.32 -15.38 -4.86
C PHE A 350 10.44 -14.43 -5.28
N GLN A 351 10.53 -14.14 -6.56
CA GLN A 351 11.58 -13.29 -7.12
C GLN A 351 11.15 -12.68 -8.47
N ALA A 352 11.83 -11.61 -8.87
CA ALA A 352 11.74 -11.14 -10.24
C ALA A 352 12.30 -12.19 -11.23
N ASP A 353 11.74 -12.24 -12.41
CA ASP A 353 12.19 -13.16 -13.46
C ASP A 353 13.69 -12.99 -13.75
N GLY A 354 14.39 -14.11 -13.86
CA GLY A 354 15.84 -14.17 -14.11
C GLY A 354 16.71 -13.91 -12.88
N VAL A 355 16.14 -13.85 -11.67
CA VAL A 355 16.90 -13.74 -10.44
C VAL A 355 16.82 -15.05 -9.65
N ALA A 356 17.96 -15.69 -9.38
CA ALA A 356 18.12 -16.85 -8.50
C ALA A 356 17.08 -17.98 -8.74
N ASP A 357 16.78 -18.33 -10.00
CA ASP A 357 15.80 -19.34 -10.41
C ASP A 357 14.39 -19.15 -9.78
N GLY A 358 14.10 -17.94 -9.34
CA GLY A 358 12.82 -17.57 -8.76
C GLY A 358 11.78 -17.15 -9.78
N SER A 359 10.56 -16.96 -9.30
CA SER A 359 9.43 -16.47 -10.06
C SER A 359 8.49 -15.71 -9.16
N TYR A 360 7.77 -14.74 -9.68
CA TYR A 360 6.69 -14.09 -8.92
C TYR A 360 5.57 -15.06 -8.50
N ALA A 361 5.42 -16.20 -9.19
CA ALA A 361 4.51 -17.27 -8.75
C ALA A 361 5.02 -18.03 -7.51
N GLY A 362 6.28 -17.85 -7.12
CA GLY A 362 6.86 -18.44 -5.93
C GLY A 362 6.15 -17.99 -4.65
N ARG A 363 6.16 -18.86 -3.65
CA ARG A 363 5.52 -18.64 -2.34
C ARG A 363 6.51 -18.59 -1.17
N TYR A 364 7.81 -18.61 -1.46
CA TYR A 364 8.86 -18.54 -0.45
C TYR A 364 9.64 -17.24 -0.60
N VAL A 365 9.57 -16.38 0.42
CA VAL A 365 10.17 -15.04 0.40
C VAL A 365 11.48 -15.05 1.21
N HIS A 366 12.57 -14.71 0.57
CA HIS A 366 13.84 -14.43 1.22
C HIS A 366 13.95 -12.94 1.51
N TYR A 367 13.72 -12.55 2.76
CA TYR A 367 13.79 -11.14 3.17
C TYR A 367 15.22 -10.64 3.37
N GLY A 368 16.20 -11.57 3.50
CA GLY A 368 17.51 -11.23 4.01
C GLY A 368 17.45 -10.85 5.49
N ILE A 369 18.48 -10.23 6.03
CA ILE A 369 18.53 -9.84 7.44
C ILE A 369 17.76 -8.52 7.61
N ARG A 370 16.42 -8.61 7.58
CA ARG A 370 15.47 -7.48 7.61
C ARG A 370 14.18 -7.87 8.34
N GLU A 371 14.27 -8.19 9.61
CA GLU A 371 13.14 -8.69 10.41
C GLU A 371 12.02 -7.66 10.53
N HIS A 372 12.34 -6.37 10.67
CA HIS A 372 11.35 -5.30 10.77
C HIS A 372 10.57 -5.16 9.46
N ALA A 373 11.26 -5.07 8.31
CA ALA A 373 10.57 -5.03 7.02
C ALA A 373 9.82 -6.31 6.72
N MET A 374 10.34 -7.49 7.11
CA MET A 374 9.64 -8.76 6.98
C MET A 374 8.26 -8.71 7.63
N ALA A 375 8.18 -8.24 8.88
CA ALA A 375 6.92 -8.13 9.61
C ALA A 375 5.98 -7.09 8.96
N ALA A 376 6.49 -5.92 8.60
CA ALA A 376 5.70 -4.86 7.99
C ALA A 376 5.22 -5.21 6.57
N ILE A 377 6.05 -5.87 5.76
CA ILE A 377 5.68 -6.39 4.43
C ILE A 377 4.63 -7.49 4.57
N ALA A 378 4.74 -8.35 5.58
CA ALA A 378 3.74 -9.39 5.88
C ALA A 378 2.36 -8.78 6.18
N ASN A 379 2.30 -7.67 6.93
CA ASN A 379 1.04 -6.93 7.12
C ASN A 379 0.44 -6.46 5.78
N GLY A 380 1.27 -6.02 4.85
CA GLY A 380 0.83 -5.64 3.50
C GLY A 380 0.29 -6.81 2.68
N PHE A 381 0.90 -8.00 2.77
CA PHE A 381 0.35 -9.23 2.17
C PHE A 381 -1.04 -9.55 2.72
N ALA A 382 -1.20 -9.51 4.05
CA ALA A 382 -2.47 -9.81 4.72
C ALA A 382 -3.57 -8.79 4.36
N ALA A 383 -3.22 -7.50 4.32
CA ALA A 383 -4.15 -6.42 4.02
C ALA A 383 -4.55 -6.33 2.54
N TYR A 384 -3.86 -7.03 1.62
CA TYR A 384 -4.17 -6.95 0.20
C TYR A 384 -5.60 -7.40 -0.13
N HIS A 385 -6.03 -8.52 0.43
CA HIS A 385 -7.41 -9.00 0.37
C HIS A 385 -7.57 -10.14 1.39
N PRO A 386 -8.68 -10.21 2.15
CA PRO A 386 -8.84 -11.17 3.24
C PRO A 386 -8.53 -12.60 2.84
N ASN A 387 -7.60 -13.25 3.52
CA ASN A 387 -7.15 -14.64 3.33
C ASN A 387 -6.62 -15.00 1.93
N MET A 388 -6.55 -14.05 0.99
CA MET A 388 -6.07 -14.33 -0.35
C MET A 388 -4.56 -14.59 -0.41
N VAL A 389 -3.81 -13.89 0.43
CA VAL A 389 -2.40 -14.13 0.72
C VAL A 389 -2.24 -14.14 2.23
N ILE A 390 -1.91 -15.30 2.78
CA ILE A 390 -1.71 -15.49 4.22
C ILE A 390 -0.20 -15.52 4.49
N PRO A 391 0.38 -14.44 5.04
CA PRO A 391 1.80 -14.40 5.30
C PRO A 391 2.15 -15.23 6.53
N ILE A 392 3.24 -15.99 6.42
CA ILE A 392 3.84 -16.74 7.52
C ILE A 392 5.32 -16.37 7.57
N THR A 393 5.73 -15.74 8.65
CA THR A 393 7.11 -15.28 8.84
C THR A 393 7.74 -15.94 10.04
N SER A 394 9.02 -16.18 9.94
CA SER A 394 9.80 -16.77 11.04
C SER A 394 11.20 -16.17 11.12
N THR A 395 11.67 -16.01 12.37
CA THR A 395 13.01 -15.50 12.71
C THR A 395 13.58 -16.27 13.88
#